data_f1064aab089014214a9b73f91e4466bd
#
_entry.id   f1064aab089014214a9b73f91e4466bd
#
_cell.length_a   1.000
_cell.length_b   1.000
_cell.length_c   1.000
_cell.angle_alpha   90.00
_cell.angle_beta   90.00
_cell.angle_gamma   90.00
#
_symmetry.space_group_name_H-M   'P 1'
#
loop_
_entity.id
_entity.type
_entity.pdbx_description
1 polymer ?
#
loop_
_entity_poly.entity_id
_entity_poly.type
_entity_poly.pdbx_seq_one_letter_code
_entity_poly.pdbx_strand_id
1 'polypeptide(L)'
;MSWHKDDEQQPRRGYHHGNLREALIRAALDLIAKKGPAGFTFAEAARAAGVSSAAPYRHYRDLQELMADVALHGFEKFEAALSRAWNGGAPEPVTAFENVGRAYLAFARDEPALYAAMFESGLALDTVPALLQASDRAFAVLRTASEAVVARIPKESRPPALMMSLHMWAFAHGIA
;
A
#
# COMPACT_ATOMS: atom_id res chain seq x y z
N MET A 1 -30.71 -4.13 57.70
CA MET A 1 -29.79 -4.87 56.79
C MET A 1 -30.09 -4.45 55.39
N SER A 2 -29.26 -3.56 54.84
CA SER A 2 -29.44 -2.98 53.50
C SER A 2 -28.36 -3.57 52.61
N TRP A 3 -28.78 -4.26 51.55
CA TRP A 3 -27.88 -4.80 50.54
C TRP A 3 -27.75 -3.76 49.42
N HIS A 4 -26.60 -3.09 49.36
CA HIS A 4 -26.20 -2.31 48.19
C HIS A 4 -25.60 -3.30 47.16
N LYS A 5 -26.23 -3.46 45.99
CA LYS A 5 -25.64 -4.02 44.79
C LYS A 5 -24.87 -2.91 44.11
N ASP A 6 -23.56 -3.00 44.15
CA ASP A 6 -22.67 -2.21 43.30
C ASP A 6 -22.76 -2.80 41.89
N ASP A 7 -23.52 -2.13 41.03
CA ASP A 7 -23.49 -2.37 39.58
C ASP A 7 -22.17 -1.79 39.04
N GLU A 8 -21.13 -2.61 38.95
CA GLU A 8 -19.95 -2.30 38.15
C GLU A 8 -20.34 -2.18 36.68
N GLN A 9 -20.67 -0.98 36.27
CA GLN A 9 -20.80 -0.60 34.86
C GLN A 9 -19.40 -0.61 34.23
N GLN A 10 -19.07 -1.72 33.56
CA GLN A 10 -17.96 -1.77 32.63
C GLN A 10 -18.14 -0.64 31.59
N PRO A 11 -17.11 0.20 31.36
CA PRO A 11 -17.20 1.25 30.35
C PRO A 11 -17.37 0.58 28.97
N ARG A 12 -18.54 0.76 28.36
CA ARG A 12 -18.79 0.46 26.95
C ARG A 12 -17.72 1.20 26.16
N ARG A 13 -16.75 0.47 25.55
CA ARG A 13 -15.80 1.01 24.59
C ARG A 13 -16.58 1.81 23.55
N GLY A 14 -16.42 3.14 23.59
CA GLY A 14 -17.07 4.06 22.67
C GLY A 14 -16.70 3.66 21.24
N TYR A 15 -17.69 3.21 20.52
CA TYR A 15 -17.60 2.90 19.11
C TYR A 15 -17.46 4.24 18.38
N HIS A 16 -16.23 4.60 17.99
CA HIS A 16 -15.96 5.79 17.20
C HIS A 16 -16.53 5.60 15.81
N HIS A 17 -17.75 6.11 15.58
CA HIS A 17 -18.44 6.10 14.27
C HIS A 17 -17.69 6.86 13.17
N GLY A 18 -16.55 7.51 13.48
CA GLY A 18 -15.76 8.29 12.54
C GLY A 18 -14.75 7.53 11.71
N ASN A 19 -14.52 6.24 11.97
CA ASN A 19 -13.38 5.56 11.35
C ASN A 19 -13.63 4.10 10.94
N LEU A 20 -14.85 3.76 10.48
CA LEU A 20 -15.16 2.41 10.01
C LEU A 20 -14.31 2.04 8.78
N ARG A 21 -14.05 3.00 7.89
CA ARG A 21 -13.20 2.80 6.71
C ARG A 21 -11.79 2.36 7.11
N GLU A 22 -11.13 3.08 8.02
CA GLU A 22 -9.80 2.69 8.52
C GLU A 22 -9.82 1.36 9.30
N ALA A 23 -10.87 1.09 10.07
CA ALA A 23 -11.00 -0.18 10.77
C ALA A 23 -11.10 -1.35 9.80
N LEU A 24 -11.83 -1.19 8.69
CA LEU A 24 -11.94 -2.18 7.62
C LEU A 24 -10.61 -2.36 6.87
N ILE A 25 -9.89 -1.28 6.58
CA ILE A 25 -8.56 -1.35 5.96
C ILE A 25 -7.59 -2.12 6.87
N ARG A 26 -7.53 -1.80 8.15
CA ARG A 26 -6.68 -2.54 9.12
C ARG A 26 -7.06 -4.02 9.20
N ALA A 27 -8.35 -4.32 9.31
CA ALA A 27 -8.84 -5.69 9.33
C ALA A 27 -8.49 -6.46 8.05
N ALA A 28 -8.58 -5.81 6.89
CA ALA A 28 -8.17 -6.39 5.62
C ALA A 28 -6.67 -6.68 5.59
N LEU A 29 -5.82 -5.75 6.04
CA LEU A 29 -4.37 -5.96 6.13
C LEU A 29 -4.00 -7.13 7.04
N ASP A 30 -4.64 -7.27 8.21
CA ASP A 30 -4.45 -8.40 9.10
C ASP A 30 -4.87 -9.74 8.47
N LEU A 31 -5.92 -9.74 7.66
CA LEU A 31 -6.39 -10.92 6.94
C LEU A 31 -5.48 -11.26 5.75
N ILE A 32 -5.01 -10.28 5.01
CA ILE A 32 -4.03 -10.46 3.94
C ILE A 32 -2.76 -11.09 4.49
N ALA A 33 -2.23 -10.57 5.60
CA ALA A 33 -1.02 -11.12 6.23
C ALA A 33 -1.18 -12.60 6.65
N LYS A 34 -2.39 -13.03 7.02
CA LYS A 34 -2.67 -14.39 7.50
C LYS A 34 -3.07 -15.37 6.41
N LYS A 35 -3.75 -14.90 5.36
CA LYS A 35 -4.46 -15.75 4.40
C LYS A 35 -4.16 -15.40 2.93
N GLY A 36 -3.39 -14.35 2.70
CA GLY A 36 -3.19 -13.77 1.37
C GLY A 36 -4.37 -12.90 0.92
N PRO A 37 -4.19 -12.12 -0.17
CA PRO A 37 -5.18 -11.14 -0.63
C PRO A 37 -6.49 -11.76 -1.17
N ALA A 38 -6.45 -13.01 -1.63
CA ALA A 38 -7.64 -13.75 -2.09
C ALA A 38 -8.23 -14.68 -1.01
N GLY A 39 -7.64 -14.75 0.20
CA GLY A 39 -7.94 -15.78 1.20
C GLY A 39 -9.05 -15.43 2.19
N PHE A 40 -9.81 -14.36 1.99
CA PHE A 40 -10.87 -13.95 2.93
C PHE A 40 -12.08 -13.35 2.22
N THR A 41 -13.18 -13.25 2.96
CA THR A 41 -14.46 -12.72 2.50
C THR A 41 -14.74 -11.34 3.10
N PHE A 42 -15.65 -10.60 2.48
CA PHE A 42 -16.09 -9.30 2.99
C PHE A 42 -16.73 -9.39 4.39
N ALA A 43 -17.45 -10.49 4.66
CA ALA A 43 -18.02 -10.76 5.98
C ALA A 43 -16.95 -11.04 7.04
N GLU A 44 -15.84 -11.70 6.68
CA GLU A 44 -14.69 -11.88 7.57
C GLU A 44 -13.99 -10.56 7.88
N ALA A 45 -13.84 -9.66 6.88
CA ALA A 45 -13.31 -8.32 7.11
C ALA A 45 -14.20 -7.51 8.08
N ALA A 46 -15.52 -7.56 7.90
CA ALA A 46 -16.48 -6.93 8.82
C ALA A 46 -16.33 -7.45 10.26
N ARG A 47 -16.29 -8.79 10.41
CA ARG A 47 -16.12 -9.44 11.71
C ARG A 47 -14.80 -9.06 12.36
N ALA A 48 -13.71 -9.06 11.60
CA ALA A 48 -12.38 -8.67 12.09
C ALA A 48 -12.33 -7.19 12.51
N ALA A 49 -13.08 -6.32 11.81
CA ALA A 49 -13.25 -4.92 12.19
C ALA A 49 -14.20 -4.72 13.39
N GLY A 50 -14.82 -5.78 13.93
CA GLY A 50 -15.73 -5.70 15.06
C GLY A 50 -17.10 -5.12 14.73
N VAL A 51 -17.56 -5.24 13.47
CA VAL A 51 -18.84 -4.69 13.03
C VAL A 51 -19.76 -5.76 12.44
N SER A 52 -21.04 -5.43 12.27
CA SER A 52 -21.99 -6.32 11.59
C SER A 52 -21.61 -6.51 10.12
N SER A 53 -22.01 -7.64 9.53
CA SER A 53 -21.75 -7.93 8.11
C SER A 53 -22.37 -6.93 7.14
N ALA A 54 -23.40 -6.18 7.58
CA ALA A 54 -24.04 -5.13 6.80
C ALA A 54 -23.34 -3.76 6.87
N ALA A 55 -22.51 -3.52 7.90
CA ALA A 55 -21.89 -2.22 8.12
C ALA A 55 -20.93 -1.80 6.99
N PRO A 56 -20.09 -2.68 6.42
CA PRO A 56 -19.16 -2.31 5.36
C PRO A 56 -19.83 -1.78 4.10
N TYR A 57 -21.05 -2.22 3.80
CA TYR A 57 -21.81 -1.78 2.61
C TYR A 57 -22.17 -0.29 2.60
N ARG A 58 -21.91 0.42 3.71
CA ARG A 58 -22.03 1.90 3.76
C ARG A 58 -20.82 2.60 3.11
N HIS A 59 -19.70 1.91 2.93
CA HIS A 59 -18.45 2.46 2.43
C HIS A 59 -17.96 1.78 1.15
N TYR A 60 -18.24 0.50 0.99
CA TYR A 60 -17.79 -0.33 -0.12
C TYR A 60 -18.91 -1.21 -0.64
N ARG A 61 -19.03 -1.34 -1.95
CA ARG A 61 -20.04 -2.22 -2.59
C ARG A 61 -19.72 -3.70 -2.38
N ASP A 62 -18.44 -4.02 -2.36
CA ASP A 62 -17.93 -5.39 -2.29
C ASP A 62 -16.49 -5.45 -1.75
N LEU A 63 -15.93 -6.66 -1.67
CA LEU A 63 -14.57 -6.88 -1.24
C LEU A 63 -13.55 -6.25 -2.19
N GLN A 64 -13.82 -6.22 -3.50
CA GLN A 64 -12.87 -5.65 -4.48
C GLN A 64 -12.69 -4.15 -4.28
N GLU A 65 -13.76 -3.43 -3.96
CA GLU A 65 -13.67 -2.00 -3.66
C GLU A 65 -12.89 -1.72 -2.38
N LEU A 66 -13.06 -2.55 -1.33
CA LEU A 66 -12.20 -2.50 -0.13
C LEU A 66 -10.75 -2.80 -0.47
N MET A 67 -10.47 -3.83 -1.29
CA MET A 67 -9.12 -4.20 -1.71
C MET A 67 -8.47 -3.10 -2.54
N ALA A 68 -9.22 -2.42 -3.40
CA ALA A 68 -8.72 -1.27 -4.17
C ALA A 68 -8.31 -0.11 -3.25
N ASP A 69 -9.06 0.13 -2.17
CA ASP A 69 -8.72 1.16 -1.17
C ASP A 69 -7.46 0.78 -0.36
N VAL A 70 -7.32 -0.51 0.00
CA VAL A 70 -6.09 -1.03 0.63
C VAL A 70 -4.88 -0.88 -0.30
N ALA A 71 -5.02 -1.24 -1.57
CA ALA A 71 -3.96 -1.10 -2.56
C ALA A 71 -3.60 0.37 -2.82
N LEU A 72 -4.60 1.26 -2.88
CA LEU A 72 -4.38 2.72 -2.99
C LEU A 72 -3.52 3.23 -1.84
N HIS A 73 -3.86 2.88 -0.61
CA HIS A 73 -3.07 3.22 0.56
C HIS A 73 -1.64 2.65 0.49
N GLY A 74 -1.49 1.44 -0.06
CA GLY A 74 -0.19 0.83 -0.33
C GLY A 74 0.65 1.65 -1.32
N PHE A 75 0.08 2.03 -2.46
CA PHE A 75 0.79 2.84 -3.47
C PHE A 75 1.17 4.22 -2.95
N GLU A 76 0.32 4.88 -2.15
CA GLU A 76 0.64 6.17 -1.53
C GLU A 76 1.81 6.08 -0.55
N LYS A 77 1.84 5.05 0.31
CA LYS A 77 2.97 4.78 1.21
C LYS A 77 4.23 4.43 0.43
N PHE A 78 4.11 3.63 -0.62
CA PHE A 78 5.21 3.22 -1.47
C PHE A 78 5.82 4.42 -2.21
N GLU A 79 5.00 5.26 -2.86
CA GLU A 79 5.43 6.52 -3.47
C GLU A 79 6.21 7.38 -2.48
N ALA A 80 5.68 7.55 -1.26
CA ALA A 80 6.34 8.33 -0.21
C ALA A 80 7.68 7.72 0.23
N ALA A 81 7.80 6.40 0.30
CA ALA A 81 9.05 5.72 0.64
C ALA A 81 10.11 5.91 -0.45
N LEU A 82 9.73 5.70 -1.72
CA LEU A 82 10.63 5.90 -2.87
C LEU A 82 11.05 7.37 -3.00
N SER A 83 10.11 8.31 -2.83
CA SER A 83 10.40 9.75 -2.93
C SER A 83 11.38 10.21 -1.85
N ARG A 84 11.23 9.72 -0.62
CA ARG A 84 12.19 10.01 0.46
C ARG A 84 13.58 9.46 0.14
N ALA A 85 13.64 8.26 -0.40
CA ALA A 85 14.92 7.62 -0.77
C ALA A 85 15.59 8.33 -1.95
N TRP A 86 14.81 8.81 -2.91
CA TRP A 86 15.30 9.60 -4.03
C TRP A 86 15.87 10.94 -3.58
N ASN A 87 15.21 11.63 -2.64
CA ASN A 87 15.64 12.89 -2.05
C ASN A 87 16.14 13.93 -3.09
N GLY A 88 15.45 14.07 -4.22
CA GLY A 88 15.84 14.98 -5.29
C GLY A 88 17.18 14.64 -5.97
N GLY A 89 17.68 13.42 -5.84
CA GLY A 89 18.97 12.97 -6.37
C GLY A 89 20.17 13.27 -5.45
N ALA A 90 19.94 13.60 -4.18
CA ALA A 90 21.02 13.87 -3.21
C ALA A 90 21.47 12.58 -2.51
N PRO A 91 22.77 12.45 -2.12
CA PRO A 91 23.86 13.42 -2.32
C PRO A 91 24.36 13.50 -3.77
N GLU A 92 24.09 12.49 -4.59
CA GLU A 92 24.33 12.44 -6.02
C GLU A 92 23.42 11.38 -6.69
N PRO A 93 23.06 11.52 -8.00
CA PRO A 93 22.00 10.73 -8.62
C PRO A 93 22.20 9.20 -8.59
N VAL A 94 23.41 8.69 -8.69
CA VAL A 94 23.66 7.23 -8.69
C VAL A 94 23.38 6.65 -7.31
N THR A 95 23.91 7.24 -6.26
CA THR A 95 23.66 6.83 -4.87
C THR A 95 22.17 6.97 -4.51
N ALA A 96 21.51 8.05 -4.94
CA ALA A 96 20.09 8.24 -4.72
C ALA A 96 19.24 7.17 -5.46
N PHE A 97 19.63 6.81 -6.68
CA PHE A 97 18.99 5.72 -7.44
C PHE A 97 19.13 4.37 -6.72
N GLU A 98 20.32 4.04 -6.22
CA GLU A 98 20.53 2.84 -5.40
C GLU A 98 19.67 2.83 -4.14
N ASN A 99 19.52 3.99 -3.49
CA ASN A 99 18.67 4.13 -2.30
C ASN A 99 17.18 3.88 -2.64
N VAL A 100 16.71 4.30 -3.83
CA VAL A 100 15.36 3.98 -4.32
C VAL A 100 15.19 2.46 -4.46
N GLY A 101 16.16 1.75 -5.03
CA GLY A 101 16.12 0.28 -5.11
C GLY A 101 16.07 -0.39 -3.74
N ARG A 102 16.89 0.07 -2.79
CA ARG A 102 16.85 -0.43 -1.41
C ARG A 102 15.53 -0.15 -0.72
N ALA A 103 14.94 1.04 -0.94
CA ALA A 103 13.64 1.40 -0.37
C ALA A 103 12.50 0.55 -0.95
N TYR A 104 12.59 0.16 -2.23
CA TYR A 104 11.66 -0.78 -2.85
C TYR A 104 11.63 -2.11 -2.10
N LEU A 105 12.80 -2.74 -1.94
CA LEU A 105 12.93 -4.04 -1.26
C LEU A 105 12.57 -3.95 0.23
N ALA A 106 12.95 -2.83 0.88
CA ALA A 106 12.58 -2.58 2.27
C ALA A 106 11.06 -2.49 2.44
N PHE A 107 10.35 -1.81 1.53
CA PHE A 107 8.90 -1.72 1.57
C PHE A 107 8.22 -3.09 1.45
N ALA A 108 8.65 -3.92 0.50
CA ALA A 108 8.10 -5.27 0.34
C ALA A 108 8.30 -6.13 1.59
N ARG A 109 9.45 -6.03 2.25
CA ARG A 109 9.77 -6.75 3.48
C ARG A 109 9.00 -6.22 4.70
N ASP A 110 8.91 -4.90 4.83
CA ASP A 110 8.39 -4.25 6.04
C ASP A 110 6.85 -4.06 6.00
N GLU A 111 6.26 -4.04 4.80
CA GLU A 111 4.83 -3.86 4.54
C GLU A 111 4.26 -4.98 3.63
N PRO A 112 4.47 -6.27 3.96
CA PRO A 112 4.16 -7.37 3.03
C PRO A 112 2.66 -7.46 2.70
N ALA A 113 1.77 -7.12 3.63
CA ALA A 113 0.33 -7.13 3.38
C ALA A 113 -0.11 -6.03 2.40
N LEU A 114 0.49 -4.84 2.48
CA LEU A 114 0.28 -3.78 1.49
C LEU A 114 0.85 -4.17 0.14
N TYR A 115 2.06 -4.73 0.12
CA TYR A 115 2.70 -5.19 -1.11
C TYR A 115 1.85 -6.25 -1.83
N ALA A 116 1.34 -7.24 -1.10
CA ALA A 116 0.44 -8.26 -1.64
C ALA A 116 -0.89 -7.65 -2.15
N ALA A 117 -1.46 -6.68 -1.44
CA ALA A 117 -2.65 -5.97 -1.91
C ALA A 117 -2.41 -5.22 -3.22
N MET A 118 -1.25 -4.59 -3.38
CA MET A 118 -0.87 -3.83 -4.58
C MET A 118 -0.64 -4.70 -5.80
N PHE A 119 0.04 -5.84 -5.64
CA PHE A 119 0.61 -6.59 -6.77
C PHE A 119 0.09 -8.02 -6.93
N GLU A 120 -0.51 -8.62 -5.88
CA GLU A 120 -0.94 -10.02 -5.89
C GLU A 120 -2.47 -10.19 -5.74
N SER A 121 -3.21 -9.08 -5.57
CA SER A 121 -4.67 -9.12 -5.36
C SER A 121 -5.47 -9.42 -6.64
N GLY A 122 -4.85 -9.39 -7.81
CA GLY A 122 -5.52 -9.53 -9.10
C GLY A 122 -6.41 -8.34 -9.48
N LEU A 123 -6.27 -7.20 -8.81
CA LEU A 123 -6.99 -5.97 -9.17
C LEU A 123 -6.49 -5.44 -10.51
N ALA A 124 -7.41 -5.13 -11.40
CA ALA A 124 -7.11 -4.40 -12.63
C ALA A 124 -6.97 -2.90 -12.28
N LEU A 125 -5.73 -2.38 -12.30
CA LEU A 125 -5.41 -1.01 -11.88
C LEU A 125 -6.18 0.05 -12.69
N ASP A 126 -6.46 -0.22 -13.95
CA ASP A 126 -7.17 0.66 -14.89
C ASP A 126 -8.67 0.78 -14.62
N THR A 127 -9.24 -0.10 -13.82
CA THR A 127 -10.66 -0.05 -13.45
C THR A 127 -10.96 0.99 -12.36
N VAL A 128 -9.95 1.44 -11.61
CA VAL A 128 -10.09 2.43 -10.53
C VAL A 128 -9.14 3.60 -10.80
N PRO A 129 -9.64 4.75 -11.30
CA PRO A 129 -8.78 5.87 -11.70
C PRO A 129 -7.82 6.37 -10.62
N ALA A 130 -8.25 6.40 -9.35
CA ALA A 130 -7.39 6.81 -8.24
C ALA A 130 -6.23 5.83 -8.01
N LEU A 131 -6.48 4.52 -8.16
CA LEU A 131 -5.47 3.47 -8.03
C LEU A 131 -4.45 3.55 -9.16
N LEU A 132 -4.91 3.72 -10.40
CA LEU A 132 -4.04 3.93 -11.55
C LEU A 132 -3.12 5.15 -11.35
N GLN A 133 -3.69 6.29 -10.95
CA GLN A 133 -2.92 7.51 -10.69
C GLN A 133 -1.87 7.31 -9.58
N ALA A 134 -2.21 6.61 -8.50
CA ALA A 134 -1.26 6.37 -7.43
C ALA A 134 -0.12 5.45 -7.87
N SER A 135 -0.40 4.40 -8.64
CA SER A 135 0.62 3.52 -9.22
C SER A 135 1.54 4.26 -10.19
N ASP A 136 0.97 5.14 -11.02
CA ASP A 136 1.73 5.97 -11.96
C ASP A 136 2.67 6.94 -11.24
N ARG A 137 2.22 7.56 -10.13
CA ARG A 137 3.07 8.45 -9.32
C ARG A 137 4.23 7.69 -8.67
N ALA A 138 3.96 6.50 -8.13
CA ALA A 138 5.01 5.65 -7.57
C ALA A 138 6.05 5.25 -8.63
N PHE A 139 5.60 4.85 -9.82
CA PHE A 139 6.50 4.53 -10.95
C PHE A 139 7.25 5.78 -11.46
N ALA A 140 6.65 6.96 -11.42
CA ALA A 140 7.30 8.21 -11.83
C ALA A 140 8.56 8.53 -11.02
N VAL A 141 8.63 8.12 -9.74
CA VAL A 141 9.85 8.27 -8.93
C VAL A 141 11.00 7.48 -9.54
N LEU A 142 10.75 6.20 -9.91
CA LEU A 142 11.75 5.35 -10.58
C LEU A 142 12.20 5.95 -11.92
N ARG A 143 11.25 6.48 -12.69
CA ARG A 143 11.54 7.13 -13.97
C ARG A 143 12.41 8.37 -13.80
N THR A 144 12.06 9.26 -12.87
CA THR A 144 12.85 10.46 -12.57
C THR A 144 14.26 10.11 -12.13
N ALA A 145 14.40 9.11 -11.26
CA ALA A 145 15.70 8.64 -10.79
C ALA A 145 16.54 8.05 -11.94
N SER A 146 15.92 7.27 -12.83
CA SER A 146 16.57 6.71 -14.02
C SER A 146 17.00 7.79 -15.01
N GLU A 147 16.16 8.80 -15.25
CA GLU A 147 16.46 9.94 -16.12
C GLU A 147 17.71 10.70 -15.63
N ALA A 148 17.80 10.94 -14.33
CA ALA A 148 18.94 11.63 -13.73
C ALA A 148 20.25 10.85 -13.85
N VAL A 149 20.20 9.51 -13.67
CA VAL A 149 21.39 8.65 -13.87
C VAL A 149 21.80 8.58 -15.33
N VAL A 150 20.84 8.35 -16.23
CA VAL A 150 21.08 8.26 -17.69
C VAL A 150 21.63 9.57 -18.23
N ALA A 151 21.22 10.73 -17.71
CA ALA A 151 21.72 12.03 -18.12
C ALA A 151 23.24 12.20 -17.92
N ARG A 152 23.86 11.40 -17.03
CA ARG A 152 25.32 11.42 -16.75
C ARG A 152 26.13 10.57 -17.75
N ILE A 153 25.45 9.74 -18.54
CA ILE A 153 26.09 8.88 -19.57
C ILE A 153 26.31 9.70 -20.85
N PRO A 154 27.46 9.56 -21.55
CA PRO A 154 27.67 10.20 -22.83
C PRO A 154 26.51 9.91 -23.81
N LYS A 155 26.13 10.90 -24.61
CA LYS A 155 24.95 10.81 -25.51
C LYS A 155 24.95 9.56 -26.41
N GLU A 156 26.13 9.20 -26.89
CA GLU A 156 26.36 8.10 -27.84
C GLU A 156 26.10 6.72 -27.21
N SER A 157 26.23 6.62 -25.87
CA SER A 157 26.07 5.36 -25.12
C SER A 157 24.85 5.37 -24.22
N ARG A 158 24.02 6.40 -24.30
CA ARG A 158 22.89 6.64 -23.37
C ARG A 158 21.73 5.69 -23.66
N PRO A 159 21.34 4.78 -22.73
CA PRO A 159 20.15 3.96 -22.91
C PRO A 159 18.89 4.81 -22.73
N PRO A 160 17.73 4.36 -23.25
CA PRO A 160 16.45 4.97 -22.90
C PRO A 160 16.19 4.90 -21.39
N ALA A 161 15.88 6.04 -20.76
CA ALA A 161 15.64 6.09 -19.32
C ALA A 161 14.46 5.21 -18.88
N LEU A 162 13.42 5.12 -19.71
CA LEU A 162 12.28 4.23 -19.45
C LEU A 162 12.73 2.76 -19.39
N MET A 163 13.64 2.32 -20.25
CA MET A 163 14.18 0.96 -20.21
C MET A 163 14.90 0.69 -18.87
N MET A 164 15.71 1.64 -18.39
CA MET A 164 16.36 1.54 -17.09
C MET A 164 15.35 1.45 -15.94
N SER A 165 14.28 2.26 -15.99
CA SER A 165 13.21 2.23 -14.98
C SER A 165 12.50 0.87 -14.95
N LEU A 166 12.16 0.33 -16.12
CA LEU A 166 11.50 -0.97 -16.24
C LEU A 166 12.42 -2.12 -15.79
N HIS A 167 13.71 -2.07 -16.11
CA HIS A 167 14.67 -3.08 -15.63
C HIS A 167 14.81 -3.03 -14.12
N MET A 168 14.93 -1.84 -13.52
CA MET A 168 15.00 -1.68 -12.06
C MET A 168 13.71 -2.21 -11.41
N TRP A 169 12.55 -1.83 -11.94
CA TRP A 169 11.27 -2.30 -11.44
C TRP A 169 11.15 -3.83 -11.52
N ALA A 170 11.40 -4.41 -12.70
CA ALA A 170 11.29 -5.85 -12.91
C ALA A 170 12.26 -6.64 -12.02
N PHE A 171 13.50 -6.16 -11.86
CA PHE A 171 14.51 -6.79 -11.02
C PHE A 171 14.14 -6.72 -9.54
N ALA A 172 13.77 -5.53 -9.05
CA ALA A 172 13.36 -5.35 -7.66
C ALA A 172 12.08 -6.14 -7.34
N HIS A 173 11.11 -6.14 -8.26
CA HIS A 173 9.84 -6.87 -8.11
C HIS A 173 10.05 -8.40 -8.13
N GLY A 174 11.01 -8.89 -8.92
CA GLY A 174 11.33 -10.33 -8.96
C GLY A 174 12.09 -10.84 -7.74
N ILE A 175 12.66 -9.95 -6.92
CA ILE A 175 13.37 -10.29 -5.65
C ILE A 175 12.44 -10.13 -4.44
N ALA A 176 11.48 -9.21 -4.50
CA ALA A 176 10.56 -8.88 -3.42
C ALA A 176 9.56 -10.00 -3.16
#